data_817e1264a47f26acc8c6bc29c27423af
#
_entry.id   817e1264a47f26acc8c6bc29c27423af
#
_cell.length_a   1.000
_cell.length_b   1.000
_cell.length_c   1.000
_cell.angle_alpha   90.00
_cell.angle_beta   90.00
_cell.angle_gamma   90.00
#
_symmetry.space_group_name_H-M   'P 1'
#
loop_
_entity.id
_entity.type
_entity.pdbx_description
1 polymer ?
#
loop_
_entity_poly.entity_id
_entity_poly.type
_entity_poly.pdbx_seq_one_letter_code
_entity_poly.pdbx_strand_id
1 'polypeptide(L)'
;MSITKKSKIYSTCLFIFFVIVAIITLLPLALLAVSSLRPGSDLMRYGLNFSIDWANANLNEYKMLFSGANSYFVWYKNSLIITVVQVALALFLSACVGYGFAMYNFKGKNILFLCVLLVMMIPTEVILLPLYRLIVKMDLINNMWGIILPYLVVPMLVFFFRQYLMGIPKDFLDAARVDG
;
A
#
# COMPACT_ATOMS: atom_id res chain seq x y z
N MET A 1 16.47 -35.15 -14.57
CA MET A 1 15.09 -34.99 -15.06
C MET A 1 15.15 -34.31 -16.44
N SER A 2 15.00 -35.09 -17.53
CA SER A 2 15.13 -34.55 -18.89
C SER A 2 13.93 -33.64 -19.19
N ILE A 3 14.20 -32.36 -19.37
CA ILE A 3 13.18 -31.39 -19.79
C ILE A 3 12.76 -31.78 -21.20
N THR A 4 11.55 -32.32 -21.33
CA THR A 4 11.01 -32.73 -22.63
C THR A 4 10.87 -31.50 -23.54
N LYS A 5 11.02 -31.71 -24.89
CA LYS A 5 10.91 -30.63 -25.89
C LYS A 5 9.62 -29.78 -25.71
N LYS A 6 8.51 -30.40 -25.29
CA LYS A 6 7.23 -29.77 -24.97
C LYS A 6 7.35 -28.78 -23.78
N SER A 7 8.12 -29.13 -22.74
CA SER A 7 8.35 -28.26 -21.58
C SER A 7 9.14 -26.99 -21.96
N LYS A 8 10.10 -27.10 -22.88
CA LYS A 8 10.86 -25.94 -23.37
C LYS A 8 9.99 -24.98 -24.19
N ILE A 9 9.16 -25.51 -25.09
CA ILE A 9 8.26 -24.67 -25.90
C ILE A 9 7.27 -23.95 -24.99
N TYR A 10 6.67 -24.62 -24.02
CA TYR A 10 5.75 -24.02 -23.06
C TYR A 10 6.43 -22.91 -22.24
N SER A 11 7.63 -23.17 -21.73
CA SER A 11 8.43 -22.17 -20.99
C SER A 11 8.75 -20.96 -21.86
N THR A 12 9.11 -21.16 -23.13
CA THR A 12 9.38 -20.05 -24.06
C THR A 12 8.14 -19.23 -24.36
N CYS A 13 6.99 -19.87 -24.58
CA CYS A 13 5.72 -19.16 -24.79
C CYS A 13 5.31 -18.33 -23.56
N LEU A 14 5.45 -18.90 -22.36
CA LEU A 14 5.22 -18.15 -21.12
C LEU A 14 6.17 -16.98 -20.97
N PHE A 15 7.44 -17.16 -21.27
CA PHE A 15 8.43 -16.08 -21.21
C PHE A 15 8.07 -14.94 -22.15
N ILE A 16 7.73 -15.25 -23.41
CA ILE A 16 7.30 -14.25 -24.40
C ILE A 16 6.04 -13.54 -23.92
N PHE A 17 5.06 -14.27 -23.40
CA PHE A 17 3.84 -13.69 -22.85
C PHE A 17 4.13 -12.70 -21.72
N PHE A 18 4.97 -13.09 -20.75
CA PHE A 18 5.33 -12.18 -19.64
C PHE A 18 6.16 -10.99 -20.10
N VAL A 19 7.02 -11.12 -21.11
CA VAL A 19 7.75 -10.00 -21.70
C VAL A 19 6.77 -8.99 -22.34
N ILE A 20 5.77 -9.47 -23.09
CA ILE A 20 4.75 -8.59 -23.66
C ILE A 20 3.95 -7.87 -22.57
N VAL A 21 3.52 -8.59 -21.54
CA VAL A 21 2.81 -7.98 -20.39
C VAL A 21 3.70 -6.93 -19.70
N ALA A 22 4.99 -7.24 -19.49
CA ALA A 22 5.92 -6.29 -18.88
C ALA A 22 6.10 -5.03 -19.73
N ILE A 23 6.23 -5.15 -21.05
CA ILE A 23 6.32 -4.00 -21.97
C ILE A 23 5.06 -3.14 -21.86
N ILE A 24 3.87 -3.75 -21.94
CA ILE A 24 2.60 -3.01 -21.82
C ILE A 24 2.48 -2.29 -20.48
N THR A 25 2.89 -2.97 -19.39
CA THR A 25 2.84 -2.39 -18.03
C THR A 25 3.84 -1.25 -17.84
N LEU A 26 5.02 -1.34 -18.46
CA LEU A 26 6.05 -0.31 -18.37
C LEU A 26 5.84 0.86 -19.34
N LEU A 27 5.01 0.69 -20.37
CA LEU A 27 4.76 1.69 -21.40
C LEU A 27 4.27 3.05 -20.83
N PRO A 28 3.30 3.11 -19.88
CA PRO A 28 2.89 4.37 -19.26
C PRO A 28 4.03 5.06 -18.51
N LEU A 29 4.88 4.29 -17.82
CA LEU A 29 6.02 4.83 -17.08
C LEU A 29 7.10 5.38 -18.06
N ALA A 30 7.35 4.67 -19.15
CA ALA A 30 8.24 5.14 -20.21
C ALA A 30 7.73 6.42 -20.85
N LEU A 31 6.42 6.51 -21.13
CA LEU A 31 5.78 7.73 -21.62
C LEU A 31 5.96 8.91 -20.67
N LEU A 32 5.74 8.70 -19.37
CA LEU A 32 5.95 9.73 -18.35
C LEU A 32 7.42 10.17 -18.28
N ALA A 33 8.37 9.22 -18.31
CA ALA A 33 9.79 9.52 -18.28
C ALA A 33 10.23 10.34 -19.50
N VAL A 34 9.77 9.98 -20.68
CA VAL A 34 10.04 10.75 -21.93
C VAL A 34 9.39 12.12 -21.87
N SER A 35 8.13 12.19 -21.44
CA SER A 35 7.39 13.44 -21.37
C SER A 35 7.94 14.41 -20.32
N SER A 36 8.56 13.92 -19.26
CA SER A 36 9.16 14.76 -18.21
C SER A 36 10.40 15.55 -18.66
N LEU A 37 10.98 15.20 -19.81
CA LEU A 37 12.08 15.94 -20.43
C LEU A 37 11.61 17.04 -21.38
N ARG A 38 10.30 17.16 -21.61
CA ARG A 38 9.71 18.10 -22.55
C ARG A 38 9.22 19.35 -21.83
N PRO A 39 9.25 20.54 -22.48
CA PRO A 39 8.63 21.74 -21.95
C PRO A 39 7.14 21.52 -21.66
N GLY A 40 6.64 22.05 -20.53
CA GLY A 40 5.24 21.92 -20.14
C GLY A 40 4.24 22.44 -21.17
N SER A 41 4.62 23.45 -21.96
CA SER A 41 3.85 23.97 -23.10
C SER A 41 3.57 22.91 -24.16
N ASP A 42 4.56 22.05 -24.43
CA ASP A 42 4.45 21.00 -25.44
C ASP A 42 3.54 19.86 -24.97
N LEU A 43 3.60 19.54 -23.68
CA LEU A 43 2.71 18.56 -23.05
C LEU A 43 1.24 19.00 -23.16
N MET A 44 0.95 20.27 -22.92
CA MET A 44 -0.39 20.84 -23.06
C MET A 44 -0.90 20.82 -24.50
N ARG A 45 -0.01 21.00 -25.48
CA ARG A 45 -0.35 21.11 -26.89
C ARG A 45 -0.46 19.77 -27.60
N TYR A 46 0.42 18.83 -27.30
CA TYR A 46 0.55 17.57 -28.05
C TYR A 46 0.23 16.32 -27.18
N GLY A 47 -0.02 16.50 -25.90
CA GLY A 47 -0.28 15.41 -24.97
C GLY A 47 0.95 14.51 -24.74
N LEU A 48 0.70 13.38 -24.05
CA LEU A 48 1.72 12.37 -23.80
C LEU A 48 2.03 11.59 -25.08
N ASN A 49 3.29 11.63 -25.54
CA ASN A 49 3.77 10.86 -26.69
C ASN A 49 5.27 10.55 -26.52
N PHE A 50 5.79 9.65 -27.34
CA PHE A 50 7.21 9.25 -27.32
C PHE A 50 8.14 10.17 -28.12
N SER A 51 7.63 11.24 -28.76
CA SER A 51 8.50 12.14 -29.49
C SER A 51 9.34 12.98 -28.53
N ILE A 52 10.64 12.98 -28.68
CA ILE A 52 11.56 13.86 -27.95
C ILE A 52 12.13 14.84 -28.99
N ASP A 53 11.87 16.13 -28.78
CA ASP A 53 12.63 17.16 -29.44
C ASP A 53 13.90 17.42 -28.64
N TRP A 54 15.00 16.80 -29.07
CA TRP A 54 16.29 16.90 -28.38
C TRP A 54 16.83 18.33 -28.32
N ALA A 55 16.41 19.22 -29.23
CA ALA A 55 16.83 20.62 -29.23
C ALA A 55 16.19 21.38 -28.05
N ASN A 56 14.96 21.02 -27.66
CA ASN A 56 14.20 21.65 -26.60
C ASN A 56 14.07 20.81 -25.33
N ALA A 57 14.67 19.61 -25.31
CA ALA A 57 14.67 18.76 -24.12
C ALA A 57 15.44 19.43 -22.97
N ASN A 58 14.81 19.48 -21.80
CA ASN A 58 15.40 20.13 -20.64
C ASN A 58 14.95 19.48 -19.33
N LEU A 59 15.61 19.83 -18.24
CA LEU A 59 15.30 19.38 -16.89
C LEU A 59 14.68 20.48 -16.03
N ASN A 60 14.05 21.46 -16.63
CA ASN A 60 13.52 22.63 -15.91
C ASN A 60 12.42 22.23 -14.92
N GLU A 61 11.57 21.27 -15.28
CA GLU A 61 10.52 20.75 -14.39
C GLU A 61 11.12 20.12 -13.14
N TYR A 62 12.20 19.37 -13.28
CA TYR A 62 12.94 18.81 -12.14
C TYR A 62 13.63 19.91 -11.31
N LYS A 63 14.27 20.89 -11.96
CA LYS A 63 14.86 22.03 -11.26
C LYS A 63 13.81 22.79 -10.45
N MET A 64 12.61 22.98 -11.01
CA MET A 64 11.51 23.65 -10.33
C MET A 64 11.02 22.85 -9.11
N LEU A 65 10.96 21.51 -9.19
CA LEU A 65 10.65 20.66 -8.02
C LEU A 65 11.68 20.80 -6.90
N PHE A 66 12.98 20.85 -7.26
CA PHE A 66 14.09 20.86 -6.29
C PHE A 66 14.49 22.28 -5.84
N SER A 67 14.03 23.33 -6.53
CA SER A 67 14.38 24.72 -6.18
C SER A 67 13.73 25.24 -4.91
N GLY A 68 12.84 24.47 -4.29
CA GLY A 68 12.10 24.87 -3.08
C GLY A 68 10.97 25.88 -3.34
N ALA A 69 10.76 26.32 -4.58
CA ALA A 69 9.65 27.20 -4.95
C ALA A 69 8.28 26.53 -4.75
N ASN A 70 8.24 25.20 -4.81
CA ASN A 70 7.06 24.39 -4.57
C ASN A 70 7.22 23.66 -3.23
N SER A 71 6.10 23.43 -2.55
CA SER A 71 6.07 22.70 -1.26
C SER A 71 6.31 21.19 -1.40
N TYR A 72 6.97 20.73 -2.49
CA TYR A 72 7.18 19.31 -2.81
C TYR A 72 7.82 18.53 -1.67
N PHE A 73 8.92 19.05 -1.12
CA PHE A 73 9.61 18.38 0.00
C PHE A 73 8.78 18.36 1.27
N VAL A 74 7.95 19.40 1.49
CA VAL A 74 7.02 19.44 2.63
C VAL A 74 5.95 18.36 2.45
N TRP A 75 5.39 18.20 1.28
CA TRP A 75 4.40 17.16 0.99
C TRP A 75 5.01 15.76 1.11
N TYR A 76 6.21 15.57 0.56
CA TYR A 76 6.93 14.30 0.66
C TYR A 76 7.25 13.93 2.11
N LYS A 77 7.77 14.89 2.89
CA LYS A 77 8.03 14.73 4.33
C LYS A 77 6.74 14.35 5.08
N ASN A 78 5.66 15.07 4.84
CA ASN A 78 4.38 14.79 5.51
C ASN A 78 3.86 13.40 5.17
N SER A 79 3.89 13.02 3.89
CA SER A 79 3.50 11.68 3.44
C SER A 79 4.37 10.60 4.08
N LEU A 80 5.68 10.81 4.17
CA LEU A 80 6.60 9.88 4.79
C LEU A 80 6.30 9.69 6.29
N ILE A 81 6.11 10.79 7.01
CA ILE A 81 5.79 10.75 8.46
C ILE A 81 4.46 10.03 8.68
N ILE A 82 3.41 10.42 7.94
CA ILE A 82 2.09 9.80 8.06
C ILE A 82 2.19 8.30 7.78
N THR A 83 2.85 7.92 6.69
CA THR A 83 2.98 6.51 6.31
C THR A 83 3.73 5.70 7.35
N VAL A 84 4.89 6.18 7.81
CA VAL A 84 5.72 5.45 8.79
C VAL A 84 4.97 5.30 10.11
N VAL A 85 4.38 6.38 10.63
CA VAL A 85 3.64 6.35 11.90
C VAL A 85 2.41 5.45 11.79
N GLN A 86 1.62 5.60 10.72
CA GLN A 86 0.41 4.80 10.52
C GLN A 86 0.72 3.33 10.36
N VAL A 87 1.71 2.96 9.53
CA VAL A 87 2.08 1.55 9.31
C VAL A 87 2.60 0.93 10.60
N ALA A 88 3.49 1.61 11.33
CA ALA A 88 4.03 1.11 12.60
C ALA A 88 2.91 0.85 13.62
N LEU A 89 2.01 1.82 13.81
CA LEU A 89 0.88 1.69 14.74
C LEU A 89 -0.12 0.63 14.29
N ALA A 90 -0.47 0.61 13.01
CA ALA A 90 -1.43 -0.35 12.46
C ALA A 90 -0.92 -1.79 12.57
N LEU A 91 0.35 -2.03 12.26
CA LEU A 91 0.97 -3.36 12.42
C LEU A 91 1.01 -3.77 13.89
N PHE A 92 1.50 -2.90 14.77
CA PHE A 92 1.62 -3.21 16.19
C PHE A 92 0.25 -3.51 16.83
N LEU A 93 -0.72 -2.61 16.65
CA LEU A 93 -2.05 -2.78 17.24
C LEU A 93 -2.80 -3.97 16.64
N SER A 94 -2.76 -4.13 15.32
CA SER A 94 -3.42 -5.27 14.67
C SER A 94 -2.77 -6.61 15.05
N ALA A 95 -1.45 -6.64 15.24
CA ALA A 95 -0.75 -7.82 15.72
C ALA A 95 -1.15 -8.17 17.17
N CYS A 96 -1.23 -7.17 18.07
CA CYS A 96 -1.69 -7.37 19.43
C CYS A 96 -3.12 -7.92 19.49
N VAL A 97 -4.03 -7.33 18.70
CA VAL A 97 -5.43 -7.79 18.62
C VAL A 97 -5.51 -9.19 18.01
N GLY A 98 -4.78 -9.44 16.90
CA GLY A 98 -4.71 -10.76 16.27
C GLY A 98 -4.13 -11.83 17.18
N TYR A 99 -3.09 -11.49 17.95
CA TYR A 99 -2.52 -12.35 18.99
C TYR A 99 -3.55 -12.68 20.08
N GLY A 100 -4.28 -11.67 20.56
CA GLY A 100 -5.36 -11.86 21.52
C GLY A 100 -6.43 -12.85 21.01
N PHE A 101 -6.82 -12.72 19.76
CA PHE A 101 -7.76 -13.66 19.12
C PHE A 101 -7.16 -15.03 18.82
N ALA A 102 -5.86 -15.18 18.64
CA ALA A 102 -5.24 -16.48 18.38
C ALA A 102 -5.01 -17.26 19.68
N MET A 103 -4.34 -16.63 20.65
CA MET A 103 -3.71 -17.30 21.78
C MET A 103 -4.59 -17.37 23.03
N TYR A 104 -5.47 -16.38 23.26
CA TYR A 104 -6.31 -16.36 24.44
C TYR A 104 -7.71 -16.94 24.20
N ASN A 105 -8.26 -17.55 25.26
CA ASN A 105 -9.65 -17.98 25.30
C ASN A 105 -10.42 -17.06 26.25
N PHE A 106 -11.39 -16.32 25.72
CA PHE A 106 -12.24 -15.44 26.50
C PHE A 106 -13.69 -15.50 26.01
N LYS A 107 -14.64 -15.12 26.89
CA LYS A 107 -16.07 -15.10 26.56
C LYS A 107 -16.34 -14.10 25.43
N GLY A 108 -17.09 -14.52 24.42
CA GLY A 108 -17.43 -13.64 23.28
C GLY A 108 -16.39 -13.57 22.17
N LYS A 109 -15.24 -14.26 22.28
CA LYS A 109 -14.17 -14.29 21.27
C LYS A 109 -14.68 -14.46 19.84
N ASN A 110 -15.54 -15.46 19.61
CA ASN A 110 -16.04 -15.78 18.29
C ASN A 110 -16.98 -14.70 17.74
N ILE A 111 -17.81 -14.10 18.62
CA ILE A 111 -18.72 -13.00 18.23
C ILE A 111 -17.90 -11.77 17.86
N LEU A 112 -16.91 -11.38 18.67
CA LEU A 112 -16.04 -10.24 18.37
C LEU A 112 -15.23 -10.47 17.09
N PHE A 113 -14.74 -11.68 16.87
CA PHE A 113 -14.04 -11.99 15.63
C PHE A 113 -14.98 -11.97 14.41
N LEU A 114 -16.22 -12.43 14.58
CA LEU A 114 -17.24 -12.28 13.53
C LEU A 114 -17.47 -10.81 13.19
N CYS A 115 -17.52 -9.91 14.19
CA CYS A 115 -17.62 -8.47 13.95
C CYS A 115 -16.42 -7.95 13.11
N VAL A 116 -15.19 -8.43 13.37
CA VAL A 116 -14.02 -8.10 12.53
C VAL A 116 -14.25 -8.51 11.08
N LEU A 117 -14.78 -9.72 10.85
CA LEU A 117 -15.06 -10.20 9.50
C LEU A 117 -16.18 -9.40 8.82
N LEU A 118 -17.23 -9.05 9.56
CA LEU A 118 -18.35 -8.25 9.02
C LEU A 118 -17.89 -6.85 8.62
N VAL A 119 -17.02 -6.22 9.40
CA VAL A 119 -16.45 -4.90 9.04
C VAL A 119 -15.65 -4.96 7.76
N MET A 120 -14.94 -6.06 7.47
CA MET A 120 -14.20 -6.24 6.21
C MET A 120 -15.13 -6.31 4.98
N MET A 121 -16.39 -6.65 5.16
CA MET A 121 -17.37 -6.72 4.06
C MET A 121 -17.96 -5.34 3.71
N ILE A 122 -17.75 -4.33 4.55
CA ILE A 122 -18.28 -2.98 4.31
C ILE A 122 -17.35 -2.27 3.31
N PRO A 123 -17.85 -1.83 2.14
CA PRO A 123 -17.07 -1.04 1.21
C PRO A 123 -16.61 0.28 1.87
N THR A 124 -15.34 0.62 1.69
CA THR A 124 -14.75 1.85 2.25
C THR A 124 -15.45 3.12 1.78
N GLU A 125 -16.01 3.10 0.57
CA GLU A 125 -16.75 4.19 -0.05
C GLU A 125 -17.99 4.58 0.76
N VAL A 126 -18.65 3.59 1.37
CA VAL A 126 -19.86 3.81 2.20
C VAL A 126 -19.48 4.51 3.51
N ILE A 127 -18.32 4.21 4.05
CA ILE A 127 -17.85 4.75 5.33
C ILE A 127 -17.27 6.15 5.17
N LEU A 128 -16.83 6.53 3.97
CA LEU A 128 -16.08 7.76 3.73
C LEU A 128 -16.79 9.01 4.23
N LEU A 129 -18.08 9.18 3.92
CA LEU A 129 -18.83 10.37 4.32
C LEU A 129 -19.09 10.44 5.84
N PRO A 130 -19.56 9.37 6.52
CA PRO A 130 -19.64 9.33 7.98
C PRO A 130 -18.29 9.59 8.66
N LEU A 131 -17.22 8.99 8.14
CA LEU A 131 -15.87 9.19 8.66
C LEU A 131 -15.42 10.64 8.55
N TYR A 132 -15.60 11.27 7.39
CA TYR A 132 -15.29 12.68 7.21
C TYR A 132 -16.03 13.57 8.22
N ARG A 133 -17.34 13.35 8.42
CA ARG A 133 -18.12 14.07 9.42
C ARG A 133 -17.59 13.88 10.85
N LEU A 134 -17.12 12.68 11.17
CA LEU A 134 -16.51 12.38 12.47
C LEU A 134 -15.20 13.18 12.65
N ILE A 135 -14.32 13.18 11.64
CA ILE A 135 -13.08 13.93 11.63
C ILE A 135 -13.31 15.44 11.79
N VAL A 136 -14.32 15.99 11.10
CA VAL A 136 -14.74 17.38 11.27
C VAL A 136 -15.18 17.64 12.72
N LYS A 137 -16.02 16.78 13.29
CA LYS A 137 -16.54 16.92 14.65
C LYS A 137 -15.45 16.82 15.72
N MET A 138 -14.38 16.07 15.44
CA MET A 138 -13.21 15.92 16.31
C MET A 138 -12.16 17.03 16.13
N ASP A 139 -12.42 18.01 15.24
CA ASP A 139 -11.49 19.09 14.89
C ASP A 139 -10.12 18.59 14.39
N LEU A 140 -10.14 17.49 13.63
CA LEU A 140 -8.95 16.86 13.07
C LEU A 140 -8.74 17.16 11.57
N ILE A 141 -9.44 18.16 11.02
CA ILE A 141 -9.19 18.65 9.65
C ILE A 141 -7.81 19.30 9.61
N ASN A 142 -7.05 19.05 8.52
CA ASN A 142 -5.66 19.50 8.36
C ASN A 142 -4.68 19.01 9.45
N ASN A 143 -5.05 17.94 10.15
CA ASN A 143 -4.21 17.29 11.14
C ASN A 143 -3.83 15.88 10.68
N MET A 144 -2.55 15.50 10.85
CA MET A 144 -2.08 14.15 10.49
C MET A 144 -2.86 13.04 11.21
N TRP A 145 -3.31 13.28 12.44
CA TRP A 145 -4.11 12.33 13.19
C TRP A 145 -5.50 12.07 12.58
N GLY A 146 -6.06 13.02 11.85
CA GLY A 146 -7.30 12.81 11.09
C GLY A 146 -7.16 11.73 10.00
N ILE A 147 -5.93 11.51 9.50
CA ILE A 147 -5.63 10.45 8.53
C ILE A 147 -5.23 9.16 9.25
N ILE A 148 -4.44 9.25 10.32
CA ILE A 148 -3.85 8.08 11.01
C ILE A 148 -4.89 7.34 11.85
N LEU A 149 -5.69 8.05 12.66
CA LEU A 149 -6.60 7.43 13.64
C LEU A 149 -7.59 6.43 13.04
N PRO A 150 -8.24 6.70 11.90
CA PRO A 150 -9.22 5.78 11.33
C PRO A 150 -8.64 4.41 10.95
N TYR A 151 -7.34 4.34 10.73
CA TYR A 151 -6.66 3.15 10.22
C TYR A 151 -5.65 2.56 11.22
N LEU A 152 -5.79 2.89 12.52
CA LEU A 152 -4.92 2.35 13.58
C LEU A 152 -5.07 0.83 13.76
N VAL A 153 -6.27 0.31 13.59
CA VAL A 153 -6.52 -1.14 13.62
C VAL A 153 -7.17 -1.53 12.31
N VAL A 154 -6.47 -2.32 11.51
CA VAL A 154 -6.95 -2.75 10.20
C VAL A 154 -7.53 -4.16 10.33
N PRO A 155 -8.85 -4.36 10.10
CA PRO A 155 -9.51 -5.66 10.28
C PRO A 155 -8.85 -6.79 9.51
N MET A 156 -8.39 -6.53 8.28
CA MET A 156 -7.69 -7.52 7.46
C MET A 156 -6.35 -7.94 8.09
N LEU A 157 -5.60 -7.01 8.69
CA LEU A 157 -4.36 -7.34 9.40
C LEU A 157 -4.64 -8.16 10.65
N VAL A 158 -5.70 -7.82 11.40
CA VAL A 158 -6.14 -8.63 12.56
C VAL A 158 -6.48 -10.05 12.15
N PHE A 159 -7.23 -10.22 11.06
CA PHE A 159 -7.53 -11.53 10.49
C PHE A 159 -6.26 -12.27 10.08
N PHE A 160 -5.35 -11.61 9.35
CA PHE A 160 -4.09 -12.19 8.89
C PHE A 160 -3.22 -12.67 10.07
N PHE A 161 -2.99 -11.80 11.06
CA PHE A 161 -2.20 -12.16 12.24
C PHE A 161 -2.82 -13.31 13.03
N ARG A 162 -4.15 -13.29 13.21
CA ARG A 162 -4.83 -14.40 13.87
C ARG A 162 -4.63 -15.72 13.12
N GLN A 163 -4.83 -15.75 11.81
CA GLN A 163 -4.69 -16.96 10.99
C GLN A 163 -3.24 -17.47 11.02
N TYR A 164 -2.28 -16.59 10.89
CA TYR A 164 -0.87 -16.92 10.95
C TYR A 164 -0.49 -17.53 12.32
N LEU A 165 -0.87 -16.87 13.41
CA LEU A 165 -0.54 -17.30 14.77
C LEU A 165 -1.23 -18.60 15.16
N MET A 166 -2.44 -18.87 14.67
CA MET A 166 -3.11 -20.16 14.88
C MET A 166 -2.38 -21.35 14.23
N GLY A 167 -1.54 -21.10 13.23
CA GLY A 167 -0.70 -22.11 12.60
C GLY A 167 0.57 -22.44 13.41
N ILE A 168 0.91 -21.66 14.43
CA ILE A 168 2.09 -21.90 15.28
C ILE A 168 1.75 -22.95 16.35
N PRO A 169 2.56 -24.03 16.47
CA PRO A 169 2.36 -25.03 17.52
C PRO A 169 2.37 -24.40 18.92
N LYS A 170 1.46 -24.83 19.78
CA LYS A 170 1.36 -24.31 21.15
C LYS A 170 2.58 -24.63 22.01
N ASP A 171 3.34 -25.63 21.62
CA ASP A 171 4.57 -26.07 22.31
C ASP A 171 5.58 -24.92 22.48
N PHE A 172 5.63 -23.97 21.53
CA PHE A 172 6.45 -22.76 21.64
C PHE A 172 6.01 -21.82 22.78
N LEU A 173 4.69 -21.73 23.01
CA LEU A 173 4.16 -20.94 24.12
C LEU A 173 4.40 -21.61 25.47
N ASP A 174 4.29 -22.93 25.49
CA ASP A 174 4.51 -23.71 26.72
C ASP A 174 5.99 -23.73 27.07
N ALA A 175 6.90 -23.83 26.10
CA ALA A 175 8.34 -23.66 26.32
C ALA A 175 8.68 -22.26 26.88
N ALA A 176 8.15 -21.19 26.28
CA ALA A 176 8.37 -19.83 26.79
C ALA A 176 7.84 -19.61 28.22
N ARG A 177 6.77 -20.31 28.62
CA ARG A 177 6.26 -20.26 30.00
C ARG A 177 7.14 -21.00 31.02
N VAL A 178 7.87 -22.03 30.57
CA VAL A 178 8.81 -22.79 31.42
C VAL A 178 10.10 -22.01 31.59
N ASP A 179 10.54 -21.29 30.54
CA ASP A 179 11.78 -20.51 30.57
C ASP A 179 11.63 -19.17 31.33
N GLY A 180 10.42 -18.68 31.60
CA GLY A 180 10.10 -17.46 32.38
C GLY A 180 9.59 -16.32 31.52
#